data_62af537d0c8f826bc58c5a2b24b32d4e
#
_entry.id   62af537d0c8f826bc58c5a2b24b32d4e
#
_cell.length_a   1.000
_cell.length_b   1.000
_cell.length_c   1.000
_cell.angle_alpha   90.00
_cell.angle_beta   90.00
_cell.angle_gamma   90.00
#
_symmetry.space_group_name_H-M   'P 1'
#
loop_
_entity.id
_entity.type
_entity.pdbx_description
1 polymer ?
#
loop_
_entity_poly.entity_id
_entity_poly.type
_entity_poly.pdbx_seq_one_letter_code
_entity_poly.pdbx_strand_id
1 'polypeptide(L)'
;MKYNFMLAVTFATAFFVGTAASPSNAQTQSGIASVYSTKHGTKTASGKRLNDGAMTAAHRTLPFGTQVKVTNKRNGRSVVVTITDRGPFIRGRVIDLTMAGANAIGMGFGLAPVTLSRL
;
A
#
# COMPACT_ATOMS: atom_id res chain seq x y z
N MET A 1 -52.22 25.92 27.79
CA MET A 1 -51.83 25.60 27.56
C MET A 1 -51.02 25.20 27.13
N LYS A 2 -50.68 24.91 27.06
CA LYS A 2 -50.01 24.45 26.81
C LYS A 2 -49.11 24.01 26.24
N TYR A 3 -48.80 23.74 26.09
CA TYR A 3 -48.04 23.27 25.77
C TYR A 3 -47.08 22.81 25.23
N ASN A 4 -46.68 22.52 25.18
CA ASN A 4 -45.96 22.08 24.86
C ASN A 4 -45.09 21.68 24.40
N PHE A 5 -44.67 21.44 24.23
CA PHE A 5 -43.92 20.94 23.94
C PHE A 5 -43.08 20.44 23.41
N MET A 6 -42.73 20.16 23.28
CA MET A 6 -42.10 19.61 22.93
C MET A 6 -41.27 19.24 22.42
N LEU A 7 -40.97 19.06 22.30
CA LEU A 7 -40.29 18.62 22.01
C LEU A 7 -39.46 18.24 21.54
N ALA A 8 -39.19 17.98 21.45
CA ALA A 8 -38.45 17.57 21.08
C ALA A 8 -37.56 17.13 20.65
N VAL A 9 -37.27 16.79 20.57
CA VAL A 9 -36.52 16.34 20.26
C VAL A 9 -35.66 15.90 19.70
N THR A 10 -35.46 15.55 19.54
CA THR A 10 -34.76 15.04 19.20
C THR A 10 -33.81 14.76 18.62
N PHE A 11 -33.44 14.54 18.43
CA PHE A 11 -32.63 14.16 17.91
C PHE A 11 -31.69 13.63 17.52
N ALA A 12 -31.47 13.31 17.60
CA ALA A 12 -30.66 12.87 17.33
C ALA A 12 -29.83 12.46 16.75
N THR A 13 -29.67 12.19 16.54
CA THR A 13 -28.98 11.71 16.15
C THR A 13 -28.08 11.34 15.60
N ALA A 14 -27.88 11.07 15.50
CA ALA A 14 -27.03 10.64 15.12
C ALA A 14 -26.03 10.39 14.55
N PHE A 15 -26.00 10.35 14.54
CA PHE A 15 -25.15 10.03 14.14
C PHE A 15 -24.25 9.51 13.70
N PHE A 16 -24.05 9.36 13.77
CA PHE A 16 -23.24 8.87 13.57
C PHE A 16 -22.50 8.40 12.98
N VAL A 17 -22.48 8.28 12.93
CA VAL A 17 -22.01 7.83 12.66
C VAL A 17 -21.12 7.48 12.10
N GLY A 18 -21.06 7.37 11.92
CA GLY A 18 -20.25 7.00 11.49
C GLY A 18 -19.28 6.79 11.23
N THR A 19 -19.09 6.82 11.44
CA THR A 19 -18.20 6.69 11.42
C THR A 19 -17.41 6.07 11.03
N ALA A 20 -17.52 5.63 10.97
CA ALA A 20 -16.88 5.02 10.74
C ALA A 20 -15.96 4.93 10.07
N ALA A 21 -15.76 4.81 9.85
CA ALA A 21 -15.04 4.68 9.28
C ALA A 21 -13.97 4.53 9.04
N SER A 22 -13.47 4.52 9.11
CA SER A 22 -12.53 4.49 8.99
C SER A 22 -11.63 3.72 8.65
N PRO A 23 -11.50 3.45 8.05
CA PRO A 23 -10.76 2.59 7.52
C PRO A 23 -9.46 2.82 7.50
N SER A 24 -9.34 3.29 7.64
CA SER A 24 -8.53 3.62 7.71
C SER A 24 -7.36 3.34 8.01
N ASN A 25 -7.27 3.33 8.55
CA ASN A 25 -6.40 2.91 9.03
C ASN A 25 -5.70 2.24 8.32
N ALA A 26 -6.14 2.08 7.51
CA ALA A 26 -5.49 1.37 6.70
C ALA A 26 -4.15 1.74 6.71
N GLN A 27 -3.37 0.92 6.71
CA GLN A 27 -2.01 1.15 6.78
C GLN A 27 -1.51 1.59 5.45
N THR A 28 -1.52 2.87 5.24
CA THR A 28 -0.97 3.47 4.03
C THR A 28 0.40 4.06 4.33
N GLN A 29 1.26 4.00 3.34
CA GLN A 29 2.59 4.56 3.40
C GLN A 29 2.89 5.20 2.05
N SER A 30 3.48 6.38 2.05
CA SER A 30 3.91 7.05 0.84
C SER A 30 5.43 7.07 0.76
N GLY A 31 5.95 7.00 -0.43
CA GLY A 31 7.38 7.08 -0.66
C GLY A 31 7.73 6.77 -2.09
N ILE A 32 8.98 6.44 -2.32
CA ILE A 32 9.50 6.17 -3.65
C ILE A 32 9.63 4.66 -3.84
N ALA A 33 9.11 4.17 -4.96
CA ALA A 33 9.32 2.80 -5.39
C ALA A 33 10.53 2.73 -6.30
N SER A 34 11.27 1.67 -6.19
CA SER A 34 12.37 1.33 -7.09
C SER A 34 12.17 -0.07 -7.65
N VAL A 35 13.04 -0.47 -8.57
CA VAL A 35 12.93 -1.76 -9.24
C VAL A 35 14.09 -2.63 -8.82
N TYR A 36 13.80 -3.88 -8.50
CA TYR A 36 14.82 -4.87 -8.25
C TYR A 36 15.68 -5.08 -9.47
N SER A 37 16.93 -5.40 -9.18
CA SER A 37 17.83 -5.91 -10.20
C SER A 37 18.27 -7.33 -9.83
N THR A 38 18.11 -8.27 -10.73
CA THR A 38 18.60 -9.63 -10.52
C THR A 38 20.12 -9.71 -10.58
N LYS A 39 20.78 -8.62 -10.96
CA LYS A 39 22.23 -8.58 -11.01
C LYS A 39 22.90 -8.80 -9.67
N HIS A 40 22.18 -8.57 -8.59
CA HIS A 40 22.73 -8.67 -7.24
C HIS A 40 22.35 -9.98 -6.55
N GLY A 41 21.85 -10.95 -7.29
CA GLY A 41 21.49 -12.24 -6.75
C GLY A 41 20.02 -12.53 -6.96
N THR A 42 19.67 -13.78 -6.76
CA THR A 42 18.34 -14.27 -7.07
C THR A 42 17.59 -14.78 -5.84
N LYS A 43 18.26 -14.85 -4.69
CA LYS A 43 17.63 -15.34 -3.49
C LYS A 43 17.15 -14.19 -2.63
N THR A 44 15.90 -14.24 -2.21
CA THR A 44 15.31 -13.21 -1.36
C THR A 44 15.47 -13.56 0.12
N ALA A 45 15.20 -12.60 1.00
CA ALA A 45 15.30 -12.80 2.44
C ALA A 45 14.32 -13.85 2.94
N SER A 46 13.20 -14.06 2.25
CA SER A 46 12.24 -15.10 2.61
C SER A 46 12.73 -16.50 2.22
N GLY A 47 13.83 -16.60 1.50
CA GLY A 47 14.35 -17.85 0.97
C GLY A 47 13.80 -18.23 -0.40
N LYS A 48 12.84 -17.50 -0.89
CA LYS A 48 12.30 -17.73 -2.23
C LYS A 48 13.20 -17.12 -3.28
N ARG A 49 13.22 -17.74 -4.44
CA ARG A 49 13.99 -17.21 -5.56
C ARG A 49 13.30 -15.95 -6.11
N LEU A 50 14.09 -14.95 -6.41
CA LEU A 50 13.58 -13.75 -7.08
C LEU A 50 13.23 -14.09 -8.53
N ASN A 51 12.03 -13.70 -8.93
CA ASN A 51 11.55 -13.92 -10.29
C ASN A 51 11.02 -12.58 -10.81
N ASP A 52 11.65 -12.06 -11.85
CA ASP A 52 11.29 -10.77 -12.44
C ASP A 52 9.86 -10.75 -12.98
N GLY A 53 9.31 -11.91 -13.31
CA GLY A 53 7.95 -12.02 -13.81
C GLY A 53 6.90 -12.22 -12.74
N ALA A 54 7.29 -12.33 -11.48
CA ALA A 54 6.35 -12.51 -10.38
C ALA A 54 5.94 -11.18 -9.79
N MET A 55 4.75 -11.11 -9.22
CA MET A 55 4.24 -9.91 -8.56
C MET A 55 4.67 -9.91 -7.10
N THR A 56 5.95 -9.71 -6.86
CA THR A 56 6.54 -9.67 -5.51
C THR A 56 7.33 -8.40 -5.31
N ALA A 57 7.69 -8.14 -4.05
CA ALA A 57 8.41 -6.92 -3.70
C ALA A 57 9.19 -7.08 -2.40
N ALA A 58 10.11 -6.16 -2.18
CA ALA A 58 10.80 -6.02 -0.91
C ALA A 58 10.23 -4.85 -0.13
N HIS A 59 10.10 -5.04 1.17
CA HIS A 59 9.69 -4.01 2.11
C HIS A 59 10.49 -4.19 3.40
N ARG A 60 10.79 -3.08 4.08
CA ARG A 60 11.68 -3.13 5.25
C ARG A 60 11.11 -3.91 6.42
N THR A 61 9.81 -3.82 6.65
CA THR A 61 9.23 -4.31 7.91
C THR A 61 8.00 -5.17 7.77
N LEU A 62 7.26 -5.09 6.68
CA LEU A 62 6.04 -5.88 6.53
C LEU A 62 6.39 -7.37 6.49
N PRO A 63 5.61 -8.21 7.18
CA PRO A 63 5.88 -9.64 7.20
C PRO A 63 5.89 -10.24 5.80
N PHE A 64 6.70 -11.26 5.60
CA PHE A 64 6.69 -12.01 4.34
C PHE A 64 5.31 -12.62 4.12
N GLY A 65 4.83 -12.56 2.90
CA GLY A 65 3.49 -13.01 2.55
C GLY A 65 2.45 -11.91 2.60
N THR A 66 2.77 -10.74 3.16
CA THR A 66 1.85 -9.62 3.19
C THR A 66 1.57 -9.15 1.77
N GLN A 67 0.30 -8.93 1.46
CA GLN A 67 -0.10 -8.37 0.18
C GLN A 67 -0.29 -6.87 0.30
N VAL A 68 0.25 -6.14 -0.66
CA VAL A 68 0.26 -4.68 -0.66
C VAL A 68 -0.20 -4.19 -2.02
N LYS A 69 -1.12 -3.24 -2.00
CA LYS A 69 -1.51 -2.53 -3.21
C LYS A 69 -0.58 -1.34 -3.37
N VAL A 70 0.12 -1.30 -4.48
CA VAL A 70 1.05 -0.22 -4.81
C VAL A 70 0.42 0.63 -5.89
N THR A 71 0.25 1.91 -5.62
CA THR A 71 -0.34 2.85 -6.57
C THR A 71 0.70 3.87 -6.99
N ASN A 72 0.91 3.99 -8.30
CA ASN A 72 1.78 5.01 -8.86
C ASN A 72 1.03 6.35 -8.86
N LYS A 73 1.54 7.32 -8.11
CA LYS A 73 0.88 8.60 -7.96
C LYS A 73 0.86 9.43 -9.24
N ARG A 74 1.75 9.13 -10.18
CA ARG A 74 1.83 9.91 -11.42
C ARG A 74 0.73 9.58 -12.41
N ASN A 75 0.27 8.32 -12.39
CA ASN A 75 -0.71 7.86 -13.37
C ASN A 75 -1.91 7.15 -12.78
N GLY A 76 -1.92 6.92 -11.46
CA GLY A 76 -3.03 6.26 -10.78
C GLY A 76 -3.09 4.75 -10.96
N ARG A 77 -2.15 4.15 -11.70
CA ARG A 77 -2.15 2.70 -11.90
C ARG A 77 -1.69 2.00 -10.64
N SER A 78 -2.24 0.83 -10.37
CA SER A 78 -1.89 0.07 -9.19
C SER A 78 -1.71 -1.40 -9.49
N VAL A 79 -1.03 -2.09 -8.58
CA VAL A 79 -0.78 -3.52 -8.65
C VAL A 79 -0.73 -4.05 -7.23
N VAL A 80 -1.15 -5.31 -7.05
CA VAL A 80 -1.01 -6.00 -5.77
C VAL A 80 0.23 -6.88 -5.84
N VAL A 81 1.12 -6.73 -4.86
CA VAL A 81 2.35 -7.51 -4.78
C VAL A 81 2.43 -8.20 -3.42
N THR A 82 3.20 -9.29 -3.37
CA THR A 82 3.44 -10.02 -2.13
C THR A 82 4.85 -9.71 -1.65
N ILE A 83 4.98 -9.39 -0.38
CA ILE A 83 6.29 -9.09 0.20
C ILE A 83 7.06 -10.39 0.43
N THR A 84 8.25 -10.47 -0.15
CA THR A 84 9.10 -11.66 -0.06
C THR A 84 10.53 -11.34 0.33
N ASP A 85 10.86 -10.06 0.50
CA ASP A 85 12.24 -9.66 0.74
C ASP A 85 12.30 -8.44 1.64
N ARG A 86 13.50 -8.07 2.07
CA ARG A 86 13.78 -6.91 2.89
C ARG A 86 14.51 -5.84 2.08
N GLY A 87 14.17 -4.61 2.37
CA GLY A 87 14.65 -3.41 1.69
C GLY A 87 13.49 -2.65 1.12
N PRO A 88 13.76 -1.57 0.44
CA PRO A 88 15.05 -0.94 0.19
C PRO A 88 15.57 -0.19 1.42
N PHE A 89 16.89 -0.02 1.48
CA PHE A 89 17.52 0.66 2.61
C PHE A 89 18.06 2.04 2.21
N ILE A 90 17.54 2.58 1.14
CA ILE A 90 17.89 3.93 0.70
C ILE A 90 16.81 4.87 1.18
N ARG A 91 17.22 5.98 1.76
CA ARG A 91 16.31 6.96 2.35
C ARG A 91 15.26 7.41 1.32
N GLY A 92 14.02 7.45 1.75
CA GLY A 92 12.90 7.86 0.91
C GLY A 92 12.30 6.74 0.07
N ARG A 93 13.00 5.64 -0.11
CA ARG A 93 12.45 4.49 -0.83
C ARG A 93 11.73 3.57 0.13
N VAL A 94 10.56 3.12 -0.27
CA VAL A 94 9.69 2.33 0.61
C VAL A 94 9.43 0.93 0.08
N ILE A 95 9.65 0.69 -1.21
CA ILE A 95 9.39 -0.62 -1.79
C ILE A 95 10.28 -0.83 -3.02
N ASP A 96 10.77 -2.06 -3.21
CA ASP A 96 11.43 -2.50 -4.43
C ASP A 96 10.50 -3.46 -5.15
N LEU A 97 10.13 -3.15 -6.36
CA LEU A 97 9.25 -3.98 -7.17
C LEU A 97 10.05 -4.85 -8.13
N THR A 98 9.51 -6.02 -8.44
CA THR A 98 10.00 -6.78 -9.58
C THR A 98 9.71 -6.00 -10.87
N MET A 99 10.35 -6.40 -11.97
CA MET A 99 10.04 -5.79 -13.27
C MET A 99 8.56 -5.92 -13.61
N ALA A 100 7.96 -7.08 -13.31
CA ALA A 100 6.54 -7.29 -13.57
C ALA A 100 5.68 -6.27 -12.81
N GLY A 101 5.99 -6.08 -11.53
CA GLY A 101 5.26 -5.10 -10.72
C GLY A 101 5.47 -3.68 -11.21
N ALA A 102 6.71 -3.33 -11.54
CA ALA A 102 7.03 -2.00 -12.04
C ALA A 102 6.32 -1.71 -13.36
N ASN A 103 6.32 -2.67 -14.26
CA ASN A 103 5.64 -2.52 -15.55
C ASN A 103 4.13 -2.38 -15.37
N ALA A 104 3.56 -3.10 -14.42
CA ALA A 104 2.13 -3.06 -14.17
C ALA A 104 1.66 -1.66 -13.76
N ILE A 105 2.51 -0.90 -13.07
CA ILE A 105 2.18 0.48 -12.69
C ILE A 105 2.84 1.53 -13.59
N GLY A 106 3.45 1.09 -14.68
CA GLY A 106 3.97 2.00 -15.70
C GLY A 106 5.20 2.79 -15.32
N MET A 107 6.03 2.30 -14.39
CA MET A 107 7.22 3.04 -13.98
C MET A 107 8.50 2.58 -14.68
N GLY A 108 8.49 1.41 -15.30
CA GLY A 108 9.69 0.90 -15.97
C GLY A 108 10.86 0.71 -15.00
N PHE A 109 12.06 1.05 -15.45
CA PHE A 109 13.26 0.90 -14.63
C PHE A 109 13.52 2.09 -13.69
N GLY A 110 12.70 3.10 -13.75
CA GLY A 110 12.96 4.33 -13.00
C GLY A 110 12.49 4.26 -11.56
N LEU A 111 12.31 5.43 -10.99
CA LEU A 111 11.74 5.62 -9.67
C LEU A 111 10.36 6.23 -9.84
N ALA A 112 9.46 5.95 -8.94
CA ALA A 112 8.14 6.53 -8.98
C ALA A 112 7.62 6.82 -7.58
N PRO A 113 6.91 7.95 -7.39
CA PRO A 113 6.23 8.18 -6.12
C PRO A 113 5.02 7.27 -6.05
N VAL A 114 4.89 6.55 -4.95
CA VAL A 114 3.82 5.57 -4.78
C VAL A 114 3.14 5.72 -3.44
N THR A 115 1.95 5.16 -3.36
CA THR A 115 1.26 4.92 -2.10
C THR A 115 1.13 3.41 -1.94
N LEU A 116 1.44 2.92 -0.76
CA LEU A 116 1.28 1.53 -0.40
C LEU A 116 0.07 1.39 0.49
N SER A 117 -0.75 0.39 0.22
CA SER A 117 -1.90 0.07 1.08
C SER A 117 -1.86 -1.42 1.36
N ARG A 118 -1.73 -1.77 2.62
CA ARG A 118 -1.73 -3.16 3.04
C ARG A 118 -3.15 -3.73 2.91
N LEU A 119 -3.27 -4.89 2.33
CA LEU A 119 -4.56 -5.56 2.16
C LEU A 119 -4.89 -6.46 3.35
#